data_7d181ff9d2700f1a6ef70f68aa39f941
#
_entry.id   7d181ff9d2700f1a6ef70f68aa39f941
#
_cell.length_a   1.000
_cell.length_b   1.000
_cell.length_c   1.000
_cell.angle_alpha   90.00
_cell.angle_beta   90.00
_cell.angle_gamma   90.00
#
_symmetry.space_group_name_H-M   'P 1'
#
loop_
_entity.id
_entity.type
_entity.pdbx_description
1 polymer ?
#
loop_
_entity_poly.entity_id
_entity_poly.type
_entity_poly.pdbx_seq_one_letter_code
_entity_poly.pdbx_strand_id
1 'polypeptide(L)'
;ISEASFVSVGQSFGDFVLKRAYLNLIVCFIGIAVYLMFAFRKSIEGTSSFAFGAITLITLLHDVIVAAGIYIALWLIFPGLKVDAFFVTAILTILGYSINDTIVILDRIRATYRDKKSNDKRSEKQIFEDSIQVSLRRSLYTSMTLVMVLVAMLLFWPEALMWFVTLMLLGAIVGTYSSICLAAPLLYDINSRK
;
A
#
# COMPACT_ATOMS: atom_id res chain seq x y z
N ILE A 1 -6.00 21.02 -40.31
CA ILE A 1 -5.76 21.99 -39.22
C ILE A 1 -6.63 21.50 -38.07
N SER A 2 -6.06 20.70 -37.17
CA SER A 2 -6.73 20.24 -35.95
C SER A 2 -6.59 21.35 -34.91
N GLU A 3 -7.67 22.04 -34.59
CA GLU A 3 -7.74 22.89 -33.41
C GLU A 3 -7.58 22.00 -32.18
N ALA A 4 -6.40 22.05 -31.56
CA ALA A 4 -6.20 21.52 -30.23
C ALA A 4 -7.02 22.41 -29.29
N SER A 5 -8.18 21.92 -28.83
CA SER A 5 -8.97 22.58 -27.79
C SER A 5 -8.16 22.56 -26.49
N PHE A 6 -7.47 23.65 -26.19
CA PHE A 6 -6.85 23.87 -24.89
C PHE A 6 -7.99 24.08 -23.87
N VAL A 7 -8.34 23.06 -23.12
CA VAL A 7 -9.13 23.25 -21.92
C VAL A 7 -8.20 23.83 -20.86
N SER A 8 -8.12 25.14 -20.82
CA SER A 8 -7.49 25.87 -19.73
C SER A 8 -8.34 25.71 -18.48
N VAL A 9 -8.00 24.72 -17.67
CA VAL A 9 -8.58 24.57 -16.34
C VAL A 9 -8.09 25.75 -15.51
N GLY A 10 -8.99 26.66 -15.15
CA GLY A 10 -8.65 27.84 -14.39
C GLY A 10 -7.94 27.50 -13.07
N GLN A 11 -7.03 28.37 -12.64
CA GLN A 11 -6.20 28.16 -11.42
C GLN A 11 -7.06 27.85 -10.17
N SER A 12 -8.22 28.44 -10.06
CA SER A 12 -9.21 28.19 -8.99
C SER A 12 -9.75 26.75 -8.98
N PHE A 13 -9.85 26.10 -10.14
CA PHE A 13 -10.26 24.70 -10.23
C PHE A 13 -9.11 23.76 -9.82
N GLY A 14 -7.88 24.08 -10.19
CA GLY A 14 -6.70 23.34 -9.74
C GLY A 14 -6.58 23.33 -8.22
N ASP A 15 -6.71 24.51 -7.60
CA ASP A 15 -6.68 24.66 -6.14
C ASP A 15 -7.83 23.91 -5.45
N PHE A 16 -9.01 23.94 -6.04
CA PHE A 16 -10.17 23.18 -5.55
C PHE A 16 -9.89 21.68 -5.58
N VAL A 17 -9.36 21.15 -6.70
CA VAL A 17 -9.04 19.72 -6.84
C VAL A 17 -7.98 19.30 -5.83
N LEU A 18 -6.89 20.07 -5.69
CA LEU A 18 -5.85 19.78 -4.71
C LEU A 18 -6.38 19.78 -3.28
N LYS A 19 -7.16 20.77 -2.89
CA LYS A 19 -7.77 20.84 -1.56
C LYS A 19 -8.67 19.63 -1.27
N ARG A 20 -9.47 19.21 -2.24
CA ARG A 20 -10.32 18.01 -2.14
C ARG A 20 -9.47 16.74 -2.06
N ALA A 21 -8.39 16.68 -2.79
CA ALA A 21 -7.44 15.55 -2.77
C ALA A 21 -6.83 15.33 -1.39
N TYR A 22 -6.33 16.40 -0.75
CA TYR A 22 -5.81 16.32 0.63
C TYR A 22 -6.90 15.88 1.62
N LEU A 23 -8.11 16.44 1.50
CA LEU A 23 -9.21 16.02 2.37
C LEU A 23 -9.53 14.54 2.20
N ASN A 24 -9.61 14.06 0.96
CA ASN A 24 -9.87 12.65 0.67
C ASN A 24 -8.78 11.73 1.23
N LEU A 25 -7.50 12.10 1.11
CA LEU A 25 -6.39 11.38 1.71
C LEU A 25 -6.55 11.26 3.23
N ILE A 26 -6.81 12.36 3.92
CA ILE A 26 -6.99 12.39 5.38
C ILE A 26 -8.19 11.51 5.78
N VAL A 27 -9.32 11.65 5.10
CA VAL A 27 -10.54 10.84 5.37
C VAL A 27 -10.25 9.36 5.14
N CYS A 28 -9.55 9.00 4.08
CA CYS A 28 -9.14 7.61 3.82
C CYS A 28 -8.23 7.06 4.93
N PHE A 29 -7.20 7.81 5.34
CA PHE A 29 -6.31 7.38 6.42
C PHE A 29 -7.05 7.18 7.75
N ILE A 30 -7.95 8.09 8.10
CA ILE A 30 -8.79 7.97 9.30
C ILE A 30 -9.72 6.76 9.19
N GLY A 31 -10.40 6.59 8.06
CA GLY A 31 -11.27 5.46 7.81
C GLY A 31 -10.54 4.11 7.91
N ILE A 32 -9.35 4.04 7.32
CA ILE A 32 -8.47 2.86 7.40
C ILE A 32 -8.05 2.61 8.84
N ALA A 33 -7.64 3.64 9.59
CA ALA A 33 -7.24 3.50 11.00
C ALA A 33 -8.38 2.95 11.86
N VAL A 34 -9.58 3.50 11.71
CA VAL A 34 -10.79 3.03 12.42
C VAL A 34 -11.12 1.59 12.05
N TYR A 35 -11.09 1.27 10.74
CA TYR A 35 -11.33 -0.10 10.27
C TYR A 35 -10.32 -1.09 10.86
N LEU A 36 -9.04 -0.76 10.88
CA LEU A 36 -7.99 -1.63 11.42
C LEU A 36 -8.12 -1.85 12.92
N MET A 37 -8.44 -0.80 13.68
CA MET A 37 -8.71 -0.94 15.13
C MET A 37 -9.87 -1.89 15.38
N PHE A 38 -10.90 -1.88 14.53
CA PHE A 38 -12.03 -2.79 14.63
C PHE A 38 -11.67 -4.21 14.15
N ALA A 39 -11.01 -4.35 13.00
CA ALA A 39 -10.66 -5.63 12.39
C ALA A 39 -9.70 -6.44 13.27
N PHE A 40 -8.72 -5.78 13.89
CA PHE A 40 -7.74 -6.42 14.77
C PHE A 40 -8.14 -6.40 16.26
N ARG A 41 -9.41 -6.19 16.60
CA ARG A 41 -9.91 -6.10 17.98
C ARG A 41 -9.70 -7.36 18.84
N LYS A 42 -9.51 -8.53 18.21
CA LYS A 42 -9.14 -9.80 18.87
C LYS A 42 -7.75 -10.20 18.41
N SER A 43 -6.71 -9.52 18.90
CA SER A 43 -5.32 -9.80 18.54
C SER A 43 -4.74 -11.00 19.30
N ILE A 44 -3.47 -11.29 19.03
CA ILE A 44 -2.68 -12.35 19.67
C ILE A 44 -2.55 -12.04 21.17
N GLU A 45 -2.57 -13.06 22.03
CA GLU A 45 -2.23 -12.90 23.45
C GLU A 45 -0.84 -12.24 23.56
N GLY A 46 -0.78 -11.07 24.21
CA GLY A 46 0.43 -10.27 24.35
C GLY A 46 0.61 -9.11 23.35
N THR A 47 -0.05 -9.10 22.19
CA THR A 47 0.06 -7.98 21.23
C THR A 47 -1.23 -7.19 21.16
N SER A 48 -1.17 -5.88 21.38
CA SER A 48 -2.37 -5.03 21.37
C SER A 48 -2.91 -4.83 19.95
N SER A 49 -4.23 -4.72 19.81
CA SER A 49 -4.89 -4.37 18.53
C SER A 49 -4.35 -3.06 17.96
N PHE A 50 -3.95 -2.14 18.83
CA PHE A 50 -3.36 -0.88 18.45
C PHE A 50 -2.01 -1.07 17.72
N ALA A 51 -1.18 -2.04 18.14
CA ALA A 51 0.10 -2.32 17.49
C ALA A 51 -0.11 -2.78 16.04
N PHE A 52 -1.07 -3.66 15.78
CA PHE A 52 -1.42 -4.07 14.41
C PHE A 52 -1.85 -2.88 13.54
N GLY A 53 -2.73 -2.04 14.08
CA GLY A 53 -3.18 -0.84 13.37
C GLY A 53 -2.04 0.14 13.10
N ALA A 54 -1.19 0.40 14.09
CA ALA A 54 -0.06 1.30 13.97
C ALA A 54 0.97 0.80 12.94
N ILE A 55 1.32 -0.49 12.97
CA ILE A 55 2.23 -1.09 11.97
C ILE A 55 1.67 -0.92 10.57
N THR A 56 0.38 -1.25 10.36
CA THR A 56 -0.24 -1.11 9.04
C THR A 56 -0.24 0.34 8.56
N LEU A 57 -0.56 1.30 9.43
CA LEU A 57 -0.53 2.72 9.07
C LEU A 57 0.88 3.22 8.74
N ILE A 58 1.88 2.81 9.51
CA ILE A 58 3.30 3.15 9.25
C ILE A 58 3.72 2.58 7.89
N THR A 59 3.37 1.33 7.60
CA THR A 59 3.68 0.69 6.32
C THR A 59 3.00 1.41 5.16
N LEU A 60 1.72 1.76 5.30
CA LEU A 60 0.99 2.53 4.29
C LEU A 60 1.61 3.91 4.04
N LEU A 61 2.00 4.61 5.10
CA LEU A 61 2.67 5.90 4.98
C LEU A 61 4.01 5.77 4.26
N HIS A 62 4.80 4.74 4.61
CA HIS A 62 6.03 4.40 3.92
C HIS A 62 5.79 4.18 2.42
N ASP A 63 4.78 3.41 2.03
CA ASP A 63 4.51 3.07 0.63
C ASP A 63 4.14 4.31 -0.19
N VAL A 64 3.31 5.18 0.37
CA VAL A 64 2.96 6.46 -0.27
C VAL A 64 4.19 7.35 -0.43
N ILE A 65 5.00 7.50 0.63
CA ILE A 65 6.18 8.37 0.59
C ILE A 65 7.19 7.84 -0.41
N VAL A 66 7.46 6.54 -0.42
CA VAL A 66 8.44 5.95 -1.32
C VAL A 66 7.96 5.99 -2.76
N ALA A 67 6.72 5.59 -3.05
CA ALA A 67 6.18 5.63 -4.41
C ALA A 67 6.12 7.06 -4.96
N ALA A 68 5.61 8.02 -4.17
CA ALA A 68 5.57 9.42 -4.55
C ALA A 68 6.99 10.02 -4.68
N GLY A 69 7.91 9.66 -3.79
CA GLY A 69 9.30 10.10 -3.83
C GLY A 69 10.03 9.65 -5.09
N ILE A 70 9.87 8.37 -5.48
CA ILE A 70 10.43 7.85 -6.74
C ILE A 70 9.78 8.55 -7.93
N TYR A 71 8.46 8.76 -7.92
CA TYR A 71 7.76 9.46 -8.98
C TYR A 71 8.27 10.89 -9.14
N ILE A 72 8.45 11.64 -8.05
CA ILE A 72 9.01 12.99 -8.07
C ILE A 72 10.48 12.97 -8.53
N ALA A 73 11.27 11.98 -8.16
CA ALA A 73 12.63 11.83 -8.64
C ALA A 73 12.69 11.59 -10.16
N LEU A 74 11.73 10.83 -10.72
CA LEU A 74 11.58 10.66 -12.17
C LEU A 74 11.26 11.99 -12.88
N TRP A 75 10.60 12.94 -12.22
CA TRP A 75 10.34 14.27 -12.77
C TRP A 75 11.64 15.02 -13.12
N LEU A 76 12.71 14.80 -12.38
CA LEU A 76 14.02 15.41 -12.68
C LEU A 76 14.61 14.92 -14.02
N ILE A 77 14.22 13.73 -14.46
CA ILE A 77 14.70 13.09 -15.69
C ILE A 77 13.71 13.34 -16.84
N PHE A 78 12.41 13.34 -16.53
CA PHE A 78 11.31 13.44 -17.49
C PHE A 78 10.44 14.67 -17.18
N PRO A 79 10.73 15.85 -17.74
CA PRO A 79 10.03 17.10 -17.39
C PRO A 79 8.56 17.18 -17.86
N GLY A 80 7.99 16.08 -18.33
CA GLY A 80 6.56 15.98 -18.70
C GLY A 80 5.63 15.50 -17.58
N LEU A 81 6.17 15.09 -16.43
CA LEU A 81 5.36 14.66 -15.29
C LEU A 81 4.54 15.81 -14.68
N LYS A 82 3.32 15.49 -14.26
CA LYS A 82 2.42 16.44 -13.60
C LYS A 82 1.90 15.86 -12.29
N VAL A 83 1.80 16.72 -11.28
CA VAL A 83 1.07 16.41 -10.05
C VAL A 83 -0.34 16.97 -10.21
N ASP A 84 -1.22 16.13 -10.69
CA ASP A 84 -2.62 16.46 -11.02
C ASP A 84 -3.61 15.51 -10.32
N ALA A 85 -4.87 15.53 -10.74
CA ALA A 85 -5.89 14.64 -10.20
C ALA A 85 -5.57 13.15 -10.41
N PHE A 86 -4.87 12.79 -11.49
CA PHE A 86 -4.44 11.42 -11.74
C PHE A 86 -3.37 10.97 -10.75
N PHE A 87 -2.44 11.85 -10.39
CA PHE A 87 -1.45 11.58 -9.35
C PHE A 87 -2.14 11.23 -8.01
N VAL A 88 -3.11 12.05 -7.58
CA VAL A 88 -3.84 11.80 -6.34
C VAL A 88 -4.66 10.51 -6.40
N THR A 89 -5.31 10.25 -7.53
CA THR A 89 -6.06 9.01 -7.75
C THR A 89 -5.15 7.78 -7.68
N ALA A 90 -3.95 7.86 -8.26
CA ALA A 90 -2.97 6.79 -8.17
C ALA A 90 -2.54 6.54 -6.72
N ILE A 91 -2.24 7.59 -5.95
CA ILE A 91 -1.88 7.47 -4.53
C ILE A 91 -3.00 6.81 -3.72
N LEU A 92 -4.26 7.21 -3.92
CA LEU A 92 -5.41 6.59 -3.24
C LEU A 92 -5.57 5.11 -3.63
N THR A 93 -5.32 4.78 -4.89
CA THR A 93 -5.38 3.40 -5.38
C THR A 93 -4.25 2.54 -4.79
N ILE A 94 -3.04 3.09 -4.71
CA ILE A 94 -1.87 2.44 -4.07
C ILE A 94 -2.18 2.14 -2.60
N LEU A 95 -2.77 3.09 -1.87
CA LEU A 95 -3.18 2.87 -0.48
C LEU A 95 -4.14 1.69 -0.35
N GLY A 96 -5.16 1.62 -1.22
CA GLY A 96 -6.12 0.51 -1.21
C GLY A 96 -5.48 -0.84 -1.54
N TYR A 97 -4.52 -0.85 -2.46
CA TYR A 97 -3.79 -2.07 -2.83
C TYR A 97 -2.84 -2.52 -1.72
N SER A 98 -2.00 -1.63 -1.21
CA SER A 98 -1.00 -1.94 -0.18
C SER A 98 -1.65 -2.42 1.12
N ILE A 99 -2.75 -1.78 1.56
CA ILE A 99 -3.45 -2.21 2.78
C ILE A 99 -4.00 -3.62 2.64
N ASN A 100 -4.54 -3.99 1.47
CA ASN A 100 -5.08 -5.33 1.24
C ASN A 100 -4.01 -6.40 1.43
N ASP A 101 -2.82 -6.20 0.89
CA ASP A 101 -1.70 -7.14 0.99
C ASP A 101 -1.17 -7.23 2.43
N THR A 102 -0.97 -6.08 3.08
CA THR A 102 -0.51 -6.00 4.47
C THR A 102 -1.49 -6.69 5.43
N ILE A 103 -2.81 -6.47 5.29
CA ILE A 103 -3.83 -7.12 6.14
C ILE A 103 -3.79 -8.64 5.98
N VAL A 104 -3.65 -9.14 4.75
CA VAL A 104 -3.61 -10.59 4.50
C VAL A 104 -2.43 -11.25 5.21
N ILE A 105 -1.25 -10.62 5.18
CA ILE A 105 -0.05 -11.15 5.85
C ILE A 105 -0.21 -11.09 7.37
N LEU A 106 -0.64 -9.95 7.91
CA LEU A 106 -0.80 -9.77 9.35
C LEU A 106 -1.91 -10.67 9.93
N ASP A 107 -3.02 -10.84 9.21
CA ASP A 107 -4.10 -11.73 9.64
C ASP A 107 -3.67 -13.21 9.60
N ARG A 108 -2.86 -13.59 8.61
CA ARG A 108 -2.28 -14.95 8.56
C ARG A 108 -1.37 -15.22 9.75
N ILE A 109 -0.48 -14.29 10.08
CA ILE A 109 0.38 -14.40 11.27
C ILE A 109 -0.50 -14.56 12.50
N ARG A 110 -1.49 -13.70 12.68
CA ARG A 110 -2.46 -13.77 13.78
C ARG A 110 -3.19 -15.10 13.85
N ALA A 111 -3.68 -15.63 12.72
CA ALA A 111 -4.37 -16.91 12.67
C ALA A 111 -3.45 -18.04 13.11
N THR A 112 -2.21 -18.09 12.63
CA THR A 112 -1.25 -19.14 13.00
C THR A 112 -0.90 -19.10 14.50
N TYR A 113 -0.76 -17.91 15.09
CA TYR A 113 -0.55 -17.79 16.54
C TYR A 113 -1.78 -18.26 17.36
N ARG A 114 -3.00 -17.98 16.91
CA ARG A 114 -4.22 -18.45 17.58
C ARG A 114 -4.41 -19.98 17.50
N ASP A 115 -3.97 -20.57 16.39
CA ASP A 115 -4.07 -22.02 16.16
C ASP A 115 -2.96 -22.80 16.89
N LYS A 116 -2.01 -22.10 17.53
CA LYS A 116 -0.96 -22.72 18.35
C LYS A 116 -1.59 -23.52 19.50
N LYS A 117 -1.50 -24.84 19.42
CA LYS A 117 -1.95 -25.74 20.47
C LYS A 117 -0.97 -25.72 21.64
N SER A 118 -1.46 -26.00 22.86
CA SER A 118 -0.65 -26.07 24.09
C SER A 118 0.56 -27.05 23.99
N ASN A 119 0.53 -27.97 23.02
CA ASN A 119 1.58 -28.98 22.80
C ASN A 119 2.46 -28.66 21.58
N ASP A 120 2.32 -27.47 20.97
CA ASP A 120 3.11 -27.07 19.81
C ASP A 120 4.52 -26.66 20.26
N LYS A 121 5.52 -27.45 19.87
CA LYS A 121 6.94 -27.24 20.22
C LYS A 121 7.65 -26.21 19.34
N ARG A 122 6.96 -25.62 18.34
CA ARG A 122 7.56 -24.60 17.47
C ARG A 122 7.87 -23.33 18.27
N SER A 123 9.05 -22.78 18.03
CA SER A 123 9.40 -21.46 18.57
C SER A 123 8.53 -20.36 17.93
N GLU A 124 8.39 -19.22 18.60
CA GLU A 124 7.65 -18.07 18.04
C GLU A 124 8.22 -17.64 16.67
N LYS A 125 9.54 -17.70 16.53
CA LYS A 125 10.22 -17.43 15.26
C LYS A 125 9.77 -18.38 14.14
N GLN A 126 9.70 -19.69 14.43
CA GLN A 126 9.27 -20.69 13.46
C GLN A 126 7.80 -20.49 13.05
N ILE A 127 6.93 -20.18 14.00
CA ILE A 127 5.51 -19.87 13.71
C ILE A 127 5.40 -18.67 12.79
N PHE A 128 6.21 -17.65 13.03
CA PHE A 128 6.24 -16.44 12.25
C PHE A 128 6.76 -16.69 10.83
N GLU A 129 7.88 -17.40 10.67
CA GLU A 129 8.46 -17.77 9.40
C GLU A 129 7.50 -18.64 8.56
N ASP A 130 6.87 -19.66 9.15
CA ASP A 130 5.86 -20.49 8.50
C ASP A 130 4.67 -19.66 7.99
N SER A 131 4.21 -18.69 8.79
CA SER A 131 3.10 -17.81 8.43
C SER A 131 3.43 -16.94 7.23
N ILE A 132 4.64 -16.37 7.20
CA ILE A 132 5.10 -15.55 6.09
C ILE A 132 5.23 -16.40 4.82
N GLN A 133 5.85 -17.58 4.88
CA GLN A 133 6.04 -18.44 3.72
C GLN A 133 4.71 -18.81 3.03
N VAL A 134 3.67 -19.09 3.82
CA VAL A 134 2.34 -19.41 3.29
C VAL A 134 1.71 -18.17 2.62
N SER A 135 1.86 -16.98 3.23
CA SER A 135 1.29 -15.75 2.71
C SER A 135 2.04 -15.23 1.49
N LEU A 136 3.36 -15.43 1.45
CA LEU A 136 4.26 -14.90 0.42
C LEU A 136 3.86 -15.35 -0.99
N ARG A 137 3.49 -16.62 -1.16
CA ARG A 137 3.05 -17.13 -2.47
C ARG A 137 1.79 -16.40 -2.96
N ARG A 138 0.81 -16.21 -2.07
CA ARG A 138 -0.43 -15.51 -2.42
C ARG A 138 -0.16 -14.05 -2.75
N SER A 139 0.61 -13.35 -1.91
CA SER A 139 0.99 -11.96 -2.11
C SER A 139 1.74 -11.77 -3.42
N LEU A 140 2.73 -12.61 -3.72
CA LEU A 140 3.46 -12.54 -4.99
C LEU A 140 2.57 -12.80 -6.21
N TYR A 141 1.67 -13.78 -6.18
CA TYR A 141 0.79 -14.05 -7.33
C TYR A 141 -0.18 -12.91 -7.58
N THR A 142 -0.80 -12.35 -6.54
CA THR A 142 -1.70 -11.19 -6.68
C THR A 142 -0.96 -9.96 -7.19
N SER A 143 0.24 -9.70 -6.71
CA SER A 143 1.09 -8.60 -7.16
C SER A 143 1.55 -8.80 -8.60
N MET A 144 1.97 -10.01 -8.96
CA MET A 144 2.39 -10.33 -10.33
C MET A 144 1.26 -10.09 -11.34
N THR A 145 0.04 -10.51 -11.02
CA THR A 145 -1.11 -10.28 -11.92
C THR A 145 -1.37 -8.78 -12.12
N LEU A 146 -1.32 -7.99 -11.06
CA LEU A 146 -1.47 -6.53 -11.16
C LEU A 146 -0.33 -5.89 -11.97
N VAL A 147 0.91 -6.26 -11.66
CA VAL A 147 2.10 -5.75 -12.38
C VAL A 147 2.02 -6.09 -13.87
N MET A 148 1.63 -7.31 -14.23
CA MET A 148 1.46 -7.70 -15.64
C MET A 148 0.41 -6.83 -16.35
N VAL A 149 -0.72 -6.56 -15.72
CA VAL A 149 -1.76 -5.68 -16.29
C VAL A 149 -1.24 -4.25 -16.45
N LEU A 150 -0.56 -3.70 -15.43
CA LEU A 150 -0.01 -2.36 -15.49
C LEU A 150 1.10 -2.22 -16.55
N VAL A 151 1.95 -3.24 -16.70
CA VAL A 151 2.97 -3.27 -17.77
C VAL A 151 2.30 -3.35 -19.15
N ALA A 152 1.27 -4.18 -19.31
CA ALA A 152 0.51 -4.22 -20.56
C ALA A 152 -0.14 -2.86 -20.87
N MET A 153 -0.66 -2.17 -19.85
CA MET A 153 -1.18 -0.82 -20.02
C MET A 153 -0.10 0.17 -20.46
N LEU A 154 1.12 0.10 -19.91
CA LEU A 154 2.22 0.96 -20.33
C LEU A 154 2.64 0.73 -21.79
N LEU A 155 2.53 -0.51 -22.28
CA LEU A 155 2.92 -0.86 -23.65
C LEU A 155 1.87 -0.46 -24.71
N PHE A 156 0.59 -0.47 -24.37
CA PHE A 156 -0.51 -0.34 -25.33
C PHE A 156 -1.43 0.87 -25.09
N TRP A 157 -1.15 1.71 -24.09
CA TRP A 157 -2.06 2.78 -23.70
C TRP A 157 -1.60 4.17 -24.21
N PRO A 158 -2.55 5.15 -24.35
CA PRO A 158 -2.22 6.52 -24.74
C PRO A 158 -1.27 7.21 -23.76
N GLU A 159 -0.39 8.06 -24.29
CA GLU A 159 0.60 8.85 -23.52
C GLU A 159 -0.02 9.63 -22.34
N ALA A 160 -1.31 10.03 -22.46
CA ALA A 160 -2.00 10.80 -21.45
C ALA A 160 -2.09 10.13 -20.06
N LEU A 161 -2.12 8.79 -20.01
CA LEU A 161 -2.23 8.02 -18.75
C LEU A 161 -0.92 7.33 -18.35
N MET A 162 0.13 7.47 -19.12
CA MET A 162 1.41 6.79 -18.89
C MET A 162 1.94 7.05 -17.48
N TRP A 163 1.92 8.29 -17.03
CA TRP A 163 2.44 8.66 -15.71
C TRP A 163 1.57 8.17 -14.55
N PHE A 164 0.26 8.15 -14.74
CA PHE A 164 -0.67 7.54 -13.79
C PHE A 164 -0.36 6.04 -13.59
N VAL A 165 -0.23 5.30 -14.70
CA VAL A 165 0.06 3.86 -14.67
C VAL A 165 1.46 3.59 -14.12
N THR A 166 2.44 4.46 -14.44
CA THR A 166 3.79 4.35 -13.89
C THR A 166 3.79 4.49 -12.36
N LEU A 167 3.07 5.49 -11.82
CA LEU A 167 2.96 5.65 -10.38
C LEU A 167 2.25 4.46 -9.72
N MET A 168 1.19 3.94 -10.32
CA MET A 168 0.52 2.73 -9.84
C MET A 168 1.45 1.51 -9.85
N LEU A 169 2.27 1.35 -10.89
CA LEU A 169 3.24 0.26 -10.97
C LEU A 169 4.30 0.36 -9.87
N LEU A 170 4.85 1.56 -9.65
CA LEU A 170 5.79 1.81 -8.55
C LEU A 170 5.16 1.49 -7.20
N GLY A 171 3.93 1.96 -6.96
CA GLY A 171 3.21 1.69 -5.72
C GLY A 171 2.89 0.21 -5.51
N ALA A 172 2.55 -0.52 -6.57
CA ALA A 172 2.31 -1.96 -6.47
C ALA A 172 3.59 -2.73 -6.08
N ILE A 173 4.73 -2.37 -6.66
CA ILE A 173 6.03 -2.98 -6.33
C ILE A 173 6.43 -2.66 -4.88
N VAL A 174 6.36 -1.38 -4.51
CA VAL A 174 6.70 -0.91 -3.14
C VAL A 174 5.79 -1.55 -2.10
N GLY A 175 4.46 -1.57 -2.32
CA GLY A 175 3.48 -2.16 -1.40
C GLY A 175 3.66 -3.66 -1.20
N THR A 176 4.04 -4.39 -2.26
CA THR A 176 4.35 -5.82 -2.15
C THR A 176 5.62 -6.06 -1.33
N TYR A 177 6.64 -5.27 -1.56
CA TYR A 177 7.88 -5.34 -0.79
C TYR A 177 7.64 -4.99 0.68
N SER A 178 6.96 -3.88 0.97
CA SER A 178 6.79 -3.35 2.32
C SER A 178 5.95 -4.25 3.21
N SER A 179 4.91 -4.88 2.67
CA SER A 179 4.06 -5.80 3.44
C SER A 179 4.84 -7.01 3.96
N ILE A 180 5.83 -7.50 3.20
CA ILE A 180 6.65 -8.65 3.58
C ILE A 180 7.88 -8.21 4.41
N CYS A 181 8.60 -7.21 3.94
CA CYS A 181 9.90 -6.83 4.49
C CYS A 181 9.83 -5.74 5.56
N LEU A 182 8.70 -5.06 5.71
CA LEU A 182 8.52 -4.01 6.72
C LEU A 182 7.42 -4.38 7.72
N ALA A 183 6.18 -4.63 7.28
CA ALA A 183 5.07 -4.87 8.19
C ALA A 183 5.25 -6.14 9.03
N ALA A 184 5.65 -7.24 8.40
CA ALA A 184 5.83 -8.51 9.10
C ALA A 184 6.98 -8.47 10.13
N PRO A 185 8.21 -8.02 9.80
CA PRO A 185 9.28 -7.90 10.80
C PRO A 185 8.98 -6.92 11.93
N LEU A 186 8.30 -5.79 11.65
CA LEU A 186 7.88 -4.86 12.69
C LEU A 186 6.93 -5.51 13.70
N LEU A 187 5.99 -6.34 13.21
CA LEU A 187 5.10 -7.08 14.10
C LEU A 187 5.87 -8.08 14.97
N TYR A 188 6.83 -8.80 14.38
CA TYR A 188 7.69 -9.74 15.11
C TYR A 188 8.49 -9.03 16.22
N ASP A 189 9.13 -7.89 15.90
CA ASP A 189 9.95 -7.15 16.86
C ASP A 189 9.12 -6.62 18.05
N ILE A 190 7.91 -6.11 17.78
CA ILE A 190 7.00 -5.66 18.84
C ILE A 190 6.53 -6.83 19.73
N ASN A 191 6.31 -8.00 19.14
CA ASN A 191 5.87 -9.18 19.90
C ASN A 191 7.01 -9.80 20.70
N SER A 192 8.23 -9.81 20.18
CA SER A 192 9.40 -10.42 20.82
C SER A 192 10.00 -9.60 21.99
N ARG A 193 9.67 -8.31 22.08
CA ARG A 193 10.14 -7.42 23.16
C ARG A 193 9.29 -7.50 24.45
N LYS A 194 8.30 -8.35 24.48
CA LYS A 194 7.43 -8.58 25.64
C LYS A 194 7.72 -9.90 26.32
#